data_4d0bab30f1a30f0350bb3bc0d675208b
#
_entry.id   4d0bab30f1a30f0350bb3bc0d675208b
#
_cell.length_a   1.000
_cell.length_b   1.000
_cell.length_c   1.000
_cell.angle_alpha   90.00
_cell.angle_beta   90.00
_cell.angle_gamma   90.00
#
_symmetry.space_group_name_H-M   'P 1'
#
loop_
_entity.id
_entity.type
_entity.pdbx_description
1 polymer ?
#
loop_
_entity_poly.entity_id
_entity_poly.type
_entity_poly.pdbx_seq_one_letter_code
_entity_poly.pdbx_strand_id
1 'polypeptide(L)'
;MKRFKMTVVSLFLAGCLGAGCYAAETENSQVASPEEMAPAEDITEEGMVPIEGSQIKDGTYEIEVDSSSKMFRIVECELTVKDGSMTAVMTMSGDGYLKVYMGTGEEAVEASEEEYIAFKEDSEGRQTYEVPVEALDKGIDCAAWSKKKEKWYDRTLVFRAASLPQEAIHDSALTKAEDLKLEDGFYQVDVVLEGGSGKTTVESPAKMQVEDGKITAQIIFSSPYYDYMIVDEVKYLPVNTEGNSTFEIPVTVFDWNIAVTADTVAMSAPHEIDYTLHFDSSSIEKEEK
;
A
#
# COMPACT_ATOMS: atom_id res chain seq x y z
N MET A 1 43.60 -18.18 -69.03
CA MET A 1 43.28 -17.27 -70.18
C MET A 1 41.76 -17.10 -70.27
N LYS A 2 41.25 -15.95 -69.95
CA LYS A 2 40.10 -15.23 -70.46
C LYS A 2 39.68 -14.15 -69.51
N ARG A 3 40.06 -13.11 -69.81
CA ARG A 3 39.74 -11.69 -69.85
C ARG A 3 38.52 -11.21 -69.08
N PHE A 4 38.87 -10.34 -68.15
CA PHE A 4 38.10 -9.32 -67.48
C PHE A 4 37.33 -8.42 -68.38
N LYS A 5 36.08 -8.11 -68.18
CA LYS A 5 35.40 -6.90 -68.61
C LYS A 5 34.78 -6.19 -67.43
N MET A 6 35.36 -5.07 -67.19
CA MET A 6 34.90 -4.04 -66.25
C MET A 6 33.79 -3.24 -66.88
N THR A 7 32.66 -3.17 -66.27
CA THR A 7 31.62 -2.21 -66.66
C THR A 7 31.32 -1.29 -65.48
N VAL A 8 31.65 -0.03 -65.73
CA VAL A 8 31.34 1.09 -64.82
C VAL A 8 29.87 1.42 -65.07
N VAL A 9 29.09 1.46 -64.00
CA VAL A 9 27.74 2.04 -63.99
C VAL A 9 27.66 3.10 -62.91
N SER A 10 27.28 4.25 -63.39
CA SER A 10 27.20 5.54 -62.72
C SER A 10 26.27 5.55 -61.53
N LEU A 11 26.75 6.28 -60.52
CA LEU A 11 26.04 6.68 -59.30
C LEU A 11 24.93 7.70 -59.65
N PHE A 12 23.67 7.33 -59.41
CA PHE A 12 22.59 8.31 -59.28
C PHE A 12 22.22 8.40 -57.80
N LEU A 13 22.56 9.55 -57.24
CA LEU A 13 22.15 9.96 -55.90
C LEU A 13 20.71 10.46 -55.97
N ALA A 14 19.75 9.64 -55.55
CA ALA A 14 18.39 10.09 -55.28
C ALA A 14 18.24 10.26 -53.79
N GLY A 15 18.26 11.52 -53.35
CA GLY A 15 17.93 11.86 -51.95
C GLY A 15 16.46 11.62 -51.70
N CYS A 16 16.16 10.59 -50.91
CA CYS A 16 14.87 10.48 -50.25
C CYS A 16 14.96 11.24 -48.93
N LEU A 17 14.38 12.43 -48.93
CA LEU A 17 13.93 13.07 -47.68
C LEU A 17 12.90 12.14 -47.04
N GLY A 18 13.33 11.31 -46.09
CA GLY A 18 12.46 10.59 -45.18
C GLY A 18 11.85 11.61 -44.25
N ALA A 19 10.62 12.06 -44.52
CA ALA A 19 9.78 12.67 -43.54
C ALA A 19 9.51 11.55 -42.51
N GLY A 20 10.19 11.63 -41.36
CA GLY A 20 9.82 10.86 -40.18
C GLY A 20 8.42 11.33 -39.78
N CYS A 21 7.43 10.50 -40.04
CA CYS A 21 6.17 10.59 -39.33
C CYS A 21 6.47 10.26 -37.88
N TYR A 22 6.75 11.27 -37.10
CA TYR A 22 6.46 11.18 -35.65
C TYR A 22 4.94 11.08 -35.59
N ALA A 23 4.44 9.90 -35.26
CA ALA A 23 3.10 9.78 -34.75
C ALA A 23 3.12 10.62 -33.48
N ALA A 24 2.55 11.83 -33.52
CA ALA A 24 2.14 12.52 -32.34
C ALA A 24 1.10 11.61 -31.72
N GLU A 25 1.43 11.00 -30.58
CA GLU A 25 0.43 10.49 -29.68
C GLU A 25 -0.49 11.67 -29.43
N THR A 26 -1.74 11.57 -29.87
CA THR A 26 -2.76 12.56 -29.57
C THR A 26 -3.03 12.41 -28.09
N GLU A 27 -2.33 13.20 -27.26
CA GLU A 27 -2.67 13.35 -25.86
C GLU A 27 -4.15 13.65 -25.79
N ASN A 28 -4.89 12.80 -25.10
CA ASN A 28 -6.32 13.00 -24.92
C ASN A 28 -6.52 14.25 -24.07
N SER A 29 -7.05 15.32 -24.67
CA SER A 29 -7.20 16.62 -24.02
C SER A 29 -8.10 16.59 -22.76
N GLN A 30 -8.83 15.49 -22.54
CA GLN A 30 -9.69 15.30 -21.38
C GLN A 30 -8.97 14.62 -20.18
N VAL A 31 -7.73 14.14 -20.37
CA VAL A 31 -6.88 13.64 -19.29
C VAL A 31 -5.83 14.71 -18.97
N ALA A 32 -5.55 14.93 -17.72
CA ALA A 32 -4.49 15.84 -17.29
C ALA A 32 -3.11 15.29 -17.65
N SER A 33 -2.25 16.12 -18.24
CA SER A 33 -0.87 15.71 -18.50
C SER A 33 -0.07 15.60 -17.20
N PRO A 34 1.06 14.86 -17.17
CA PRO A 34 1.91 14.77 -15.99
C PRO A 34 2.34 16.13 -15.43
N GLU A 35 2.53 17.15 -16.26
CA GLU A 35 2.89 18.50 -15.84
C GLU A 35 1.73 19.25 -15.15
N GLU A 36 0.49 18.83 -15.40
CA GLU A 36 -0.72 19.40 -14.79
C GLU A 36 -1.06 18.71 -13.46
N MET A 37 -0.46 17.55 -13.18
CA MET A 37 -0.65 16.79 -11.94
C MET A 37 0.33 17.24 -10.86
N ALA A 38 -0.10 17.24 -9.60
CA ALA A 38 0.83 17.32 -8.49
C ALA A 38 1.73 16.07 -8.50
N PRO A 39 2.98 16.16 -7.99
CA PRO A 39 3.81 14.98 -7.83
C PRO A 39 3.08 13.88 -7.08
N ALA A 40 3.05 12.68 -7.66
CA ALA A 40 2.46 11.53 -7.00
C ALA A 40 3.34 11.09 -5.82
N GLU A 41 2.70 10.71 -4.72
CA GLU A 41 3.37 10.01 -3.62
C GLU A 41 3.36 8.52 -3.94
N ASP A 42 4.48 7.85 -3.66
CA ASP A 42 4.53 6.40 -3.70
C ASP A 42 3.86 5.88 -2.43
N ILE A 43 2.74 5.22 -2.61
CA ILE A 43 1.92 4.65 -1.54
C ILE A 43 1.85 3.13 -1.64
N THR A 44 2.53 2.56 -2.64
CA THR A 44 2.68 1.11 -2.81
C THR A 44 4.02 0.69 -2.23
N GLU A 45 4.01 -0.31 -1.37
CA GLU A 45 5.19 -0.79 -0.67
C GLU A 45 5.67 -2.10 -1.29
N GLU A 46 6.99 -2.30 -1.35
CA GLU A 46 7.57 -3.54 -1.84
C GLU A 46 7.20 -4.67 -0.86
N GLY A 47 6.57 -5.71 -1.35
CA GLY A 47 6.14 -6.85 -0.52
C GLY A 47 4.70 -6.78 -0.03
N MET A 48 3.92 -5.74 -0.37
CA MET A 48 2.48 -5.72 -0.10
C MET A 48 1.79 -6.96 -0.68
N VAL A 49 1.05 -7.67 0.17
CA VAL A 49 0.26 -8.85 -0.22
C VAL A 49 -1.22 -8.46 -0.26
N PRO A 50 -1.85 -8.50 -1.44
CA PRO A 50 -3.27 -8.15 -1.54
C PRO A 50 -4.16 -9.07 -0.70
N ILE A 51 -5.14 -8.48 0.00
CA ILE A 51 -6.12 -9.18 0.81
C ILE A 51 -7.47 -9.14 0.09
N GLU A 52 -7.94 -10.30 -0.31
CA GLU A 52 -9.21 -10.47 -1.02
C GLU A 52 -10.40 -10.41 -0.06
N GLY A 53 -11.56 -9.94 -0.51
CA GLY A 53 -12.76 -9.87 0.30
C GLY A 53 -13.22 -11.23 0.86
N SER A 54 -12.85 -12.34 0.20
CA SER A 54 -13.11 -13.70 0.68
C SER A 54 -12.31 -14.08 1.94
N GLN A 55 -11.27 -13.32 2.27
CA GLN A 55 -10.45 -13.50 3.47
C GLN A 55 -10.99 -12.71 4.66
N ILE A 56 -11.98 -11.83 4.42
CA ILE A 56 -12.56 -10.93 5.41
C ILE A 56 -13.98 -11.37 5.72
N LYS A 57 -14.38 -11.39 6.98
CA LYS A 57 -15.75 -11.70 7.42
C LYS A 57 -16.72 -10.63 6.95
N ASP A 58 -17.95 -11.04 6.65
CA ASP A 58 -19.01 -10.11 6.30
C ASP A 58 -19.22 -9.10 7.44
N GLY A 59 -19.26 -7.82 7.10
CA GLY A 59 -19.38 -6.75 8.06
C GLY A 59 -19.14 -5.37 7.46
N THR A 60 -19.18 -4.36 8.31
CA THR A 60 -18.84 -2.98 7.98
C THR A 60 -17.73 -2.53 8.91
N TYR A 61 -16.67 -1.97 8.34
CA TYR A 61 -15.42 -1.65 9.01
C TYR A 61 -14.98 -0.23 8.66
N GLU A 62 -14.47 0.51 9.64
CA GLU A 62 -13.73 1.74 9.38
C GLU A 62 -12.31 1.34 8.95
N ILE A 63 -11.84 1.88 7.82
CA ILE A 63 -10.52 1.61 7.29
C ILE A 63 -9.81 2.88 6.81
N GLU A 64 -8.50 2.83 6.77
CA GLU A 64 -7.68 3.88 6.19
C GLU A 64 -7.51 3.67 4.69
N VAL A 65 -7.43 4.79 3.96
CA VAL A 65 -7.21 4.80 2.51
C VAL A 65 -6.16 5.84 2.17
N ASP A 66 -5.07 5.38 1.59
CA ASP A 66 -4.06 6.26 1.03
C ASP A 66 -4.40 6.64 -0.40
N SER A 67 -4.04 7.86 -0.75
CA SER A 67 -4.12 8.38 -2.11
C SER A 67 -2.76 8.89 -2.56
N SER A 68 -2.31 8.51 -3.75
CA SER A 68 -1.07 9.01 -4.33
C SER A 68 -1.09 10.53 -4.59
N SER A 69 -2.22 11.20 -4.36
CA SER A 69 -2.39 12.64 -4.58
C SER A 69 -2.93 13.35 -3.34
N LYS A 70 -2.14 14.26 -2.77
CA LYS A 70 -2.58 15.16 -1.67
C LYS A 70 -3.82 16.01 -2.01
N MET A 71 -4.12 16.18 -3.30
CA MET A 71 -5.28 16.93 -3.77
C MET A 71 -6.58 16.10 -3.76
N PHE A 72 -6.47 14.78 -3.57
CA PHE A 72 -7.60 13.86 -3.43
C PHE A 72 -7.49 13.14 -2.09
N ARG A 73 -7.82 13.86 -1.03
CA ARG A 73 -7.66 13.37 0.33
C ARG A 73 -8.96 12.79 0.86
N ILE A 74 -8.89 11.51 1.21
CA ILE A 74 -9.92 10.79 1.95
C ILE A 74 -9.70 11.06 3.45
N VAL A 75 -10.75 11.36 4.20
CA VAL A 75 -10.68 11.65 5.65
C VAL A 75 -11.36 10.59 6.48
N GLU A 76 -12.30 9.85 5.91
CA GLU A 76 -12.99 8.71 6.53
C GLU A 76 -13.31 7.73 5.42
N CYS A 77 -13.28 6.45 5.72
CA CYS A 77 -13.70 5.41 4.80
C CYS A 77 -14.39 4.27 5.54
N GLU A 78 -15.57 3.90 5.08
CA GLU A 78 -16.33 2.76 5.56
C GLU A 78 -16.32 1.66 4.50
N LEU A 79 -15.71 0.51 4.83
CA LEU A 79 -15.66 -0.68 4.00
C LEU A 79 -16.82 -1.62 4.38
N THR A 80 -17.64 -1.99 3.42
CA THR A 80 -18.62 -3.08 3.57
C THR A 80 -18.14 -4.32 2.84
N VAL A 81 -18.05 -5.44 3.56
CA VAL A 81 -17.75 -6.76 3.01
C VAL A 81 -19.01 -7.60 3.06
N LYS A 82 -19.38 -8.18 1.94
CA LYS A 82 -20.54 -9.06 1.83
C LYS A 82 -20.31 -10.15 0.78
N ASP A 83 -20.43 -11.40 1.22
CA ASP A 83 -20.25 -12.57 0.35
C ASP A 83 -18.93 -12.51 -0.45
N GLY A 84 -17.83 -12.01 0.18
CA GLY A 84 -16.53 -11.86 -0.43
C GLY A 84 -16.39 -10.66 -1.38
N SER A 85 -17.43 -9.86 -1.57
CA SER A 85 -17.37 -8.61 -2.34
C SER A 85 -17.17 -7.44 -1.41
N MET A 86 -16.35 -6.47 -1.83
CA MET A 86 -16.03 -5.28 -1.06
C MET A 86 -16.53 -4.01 -1.74
N THR A 87 -17.11 -3.11 -0.97
CA THR A 87 -17.52 -1.77 -1.40
C THR A 87 -17.13 -0.77 -0.31
N ALA A 88 -16.53 0.33 -0.69
CA ALA A 88 -16.11 1.37 0.24
C ALA A 88 -16.83 2.70 -0.01
N VAL A 89 -17.21 3.38 1.07
CA VAL A 89 -17.72 4.74 1.04
C VAL A 89 -16.60 5.67 1.55
N MET A 90 -15.95 6.36 0.63
CA MET A 90 -14.87 7.31 0.90
C MET A 90 -15.44 8.70 1.14
N THR A 91 -15.18 9.32 2.30
CA THR A 91 -15.53 10.71 2.61
C THR A 91 -14.37 11.63 2.31
N MET A 92 -14.62 12.66 1.51
CA MET A 92 -13.58 13.56 1.02
C MET A 92 -13.37 14.77 1.93
N SER A 93 -12.12 15.26 1.99
CA SER A 93 -11.78 16.51 2.70
C SER A 93 -12.23 17.78 1.95
N GLY A 94 -12.68 17.67 0.72
CA GLY A 94 -13.05 18.82 -0.14
C GLY A 94 -14.03 18.44 -1.25
N ASP A 95 -14.44 19.44 -2.05
CA ASP A 95 -15.47 19.35 -3.10
C ASP A 95 -14.94 19.57 -4.52
N GLY A 96 -13.65 19.32 -4.73
CA GLY A 96 -12.96 19.65 -5.99
C GLY A 96 -13.27 18.72 -7.17
N TYR A 97 -13.91 17.60 -6.94
CA TYR A 97 -14.17 16.57 -7.96
C TYR A 97 -15.67 16.27 -8.04
N LEU A 98 -16.17 16.05 -9.25
CA LEU A 98 -17.60 15.81 -9.48
C LEU A 98 -17.94 14.33 -9.57
N LYS A 99 -17.01 13.52 -10.02
CA LYS A 99 -17.15 12.08 -10.23
C LYS A 99 -15.80 11.41 -10.25
N VAL A 100 -15.79 10.11 -9.97
CA VAL A 100 -14.62 9.24 -10.10
C VAL A 100 -14.91 8.09 -11.05
N TYR A 101 -13.86 7.46 -11.55
CA TYR A 101 -13.88 6.23 -12.31
C TYR A 101 -12.81 5.31 -11.72
N MET A 102 -13.16 4.06 -11.47
CA MET A 102 -12.19 3.08 -10.96
C MET A 102 -11.44 2.49 -12.13
N GLY A 103 -10.28 3.08 -12.40
CA GLY A 103 -9.40 2.86 -13.54
C GLY A 103 -8.67 4.14 -13.91
N THR A 104 -7.99 4.15 -15.05
CA THR A 104 -7.23 5.27 -15.55
C THR A 104 -8.11 6.35 -16.21
N GLY A 105 -7.59 7.57 -16.35
CA GLY A 105 -8.26 8.66 -17.03
C GLY A 105 -8.50 8.37 -18.51
N GLU A 106 -7.60 7.61 -19.16
CA GLU A 106 -7.78 7.19 -20.54
C GLU A 106 -8.97 6.24 -20.69
N GLU A 107 -9.07 5.25 -19.79
CA GLU A 107 -10.22 4.35 -19.75
C GLU A 107 -11.51 5.10 -19.43
N ALA A 108 -11.44 6.07 -18.50
CA ALA A 108 -12.59 6.90 -18.14
C ALA A 108 -13.13 7.72 -19.35
N VAL A 109 -12.27 8.17 -20.26
CA VAL A 109 -12.73 8.89 -21.46
C VAL A 109 -13.50 8.00 -22.42
N GLU A 110 -13.14 6.72 -22.49
CA GLU A 110 -13.78 5.74 -23.36
C GLU A 110 -15.02 5.09 -22.71
N ALA A 111 -15.13 5.19 -21.37
CA ALA A 111 -16.22 4.62 -20.60
C ALA A 111 -17.55 5.36 -20.81
N SER A 112 -18.65 4.66 -20.58
CA SER A 112 -19.98 5.26 -20.59
C SER A 112 -20.24 6.08 -19.32
N GLU A 113 -21.18 7.03 -19.40
CA GLU A 113 -21.53 7.85 -18.21
C GLU A 113 -22.09 7.03 -17.04
N GLU A 114 -22.63 5.84 -17.32
CA GLU A 114 -23.18 4.93 -16.30
C GLU A 114 -22.09 4.26 -15.46
N GLU A 115 -20.84 4.22 -15.94
CA GLU A 115 -19.68 3.65 -15.25
C GLU A 115 -19.02 4.67 -14.32
N TYR A 116 -19.39 5.96 -14.45
CA TYR A 116 -18.88 6.99 -13.55
C TYR A 116 -19.62 6.98 -12.21
N ILE A 117 -18.85 7.13 -11.15
CA ILE A 117 -19.36 7.23 -9.79
C ILE A 117 -19.46 8.70 -9.41
N ALA A 118 -20.68 9.25 -9.42
CA ALA A 118 -20.92 10.60 -8.95
C ALA A 118 -20.88 10.67 -7.41
N PHE A 119 -20.48 11.82 -6.88
CA PHE A 119 -20.51 12.00 -5.43
C PHE A 119 -21.95 12.02 -4.90
N LYS A 120 -22.08 11.62 -3.64
CA LYS A 120 -23.25 11.86 -2.80
C LYS A 120 -22.83 12.77 -1.65
N GLU A 121 -23.76 13.52 -1.09
CA GLU A 121 -23.49 14.28 0.14
C GLU A 121 -23.92 13.46 1.36
N ASP A 122 -23.06 13.42 2.38
CA ASP A 122 -23.41 12.84 3.67
C ASP A 122 -24.29 13.79 4.50
N SER A 123 -24.62 13.42 5.74
CA SER A 123 -25.44 14.22 6.63
C SER A 123 -24.82 15.57 7.04
N GLU A 124 -23.51 15.74 6.84
CA GLU A 124 -22.75 16.96 7.13
C GLU A 124 -22.47 17.80 5.86
N GLY A 125 -22.94 17.33 4.69
CA GLY A 125 -22.73 17.97 3.40
C GLY A 125 -21.34 17.72 2.82
N ARG A 126 -20.59 16.72 3.31
CA ARG A 126 -19.31 16.33 2.75
C ARG A 126 -19.53 15.40 1.54
N GLN A 127 -18.69 15.53 0.53
CA GLN A 127 -18.76 14.64 -0.62
C GLN A 127 -18.27 13.24 -0.27
N THR A 128 -19.01 12.24 -0.70
CA THR A 128 -18.67 10.81 -0.56
C THR A 128 -18.74 10.11 -1.90
N TYR A 129 -17.91 9.08 -2.07
CA TYR A 129 -17.94 8.18 -3.23
C TYR A 129 -18.06 6.74 -2.75
N GLU A 130 -19.05 6.02 -3.28
CA GLU A 130 -19.24 4.60 -3.04
C GLU A 130 -18.59 3.82 -4.18
N VAL A 131 -17.45 3.19 -3.90
CA VAL A 131 -16.61 2.54 -4.92
C VAL A 131 -16.45 1.06 -4.65
N PRO A 132 -16.34 0.21 -5.69
CA PRO A 132 -15.93 -1.18 -5.53
C PRO A 132 -14.46 -1.22 -5.12
N VAL A 133 -14.10 -2.17 -4.25
CA VAL A 133 -12.73 -2.43 -3.82
C VAL A 133 -12.35 -3.83 -4.27
N GLU A 134 -11.31 -3.94 -5.08
CA GLU A 134 -10.87 -5.23 -5.63
C GLU A 134 -10.15 -6.06 -4.55
N ALA A 135 -9.17 -5.44 -3.87
CA ALA A 135 -8.44 -6.03 -2.76
C ALA A 135 -7.94 -4.91 -1.84
N LEU A 136 -7.69 -5.23 -0.56
CA LEU A 136 -6.93 -4.35 0.33
C LEU A 136 -5.42 -4.55 0.08
N ASP A 137 -4.60 -3.60 0.53
CA ASP A 137 -3.14 -3.59 0.32
C ASP A 137 -2.75 -3.84 -1.14
N LYS A 138 -3.49 -3.21 -2.05
CA LYS A 138 -3.27 -3.22 -3.50
C LYS A 138 -3.42 -1.82 -4.06
N GLY A 139 -2.49 -1.43 -4.94
CA GLY A 139 -2.64 -0.22 -5.72
C GLY A 139 -3.82 -0.35 -6.69
N ILE A 140 -4.83 0.50 -6.54
CA ILE A 140 -6.04 0.52 -7.37
C ILE A 140 -6.08 1.86 -8.11
N ASP A 141 -6.14 1.80 -9.42
CA ASP A 141 -6.24 2.99 -10.25
C ASP A 141 -7.60 3.67 -10.05
N CYS A 142 -7.57 4.99 -9.92
CA CYS A 142 -8.75 5.82 -9.76
C CYS A 142 -8.53 7.14 -10.50
N ALA A 143 -9.36 7.44 -11.49
CA ALA A 143 -9.40 8.74 -12.12
C ALA A 143 -10.50 9.60 -11.51
N ALA A 144 -10.23 10.88 -11.24
CA ALA A 144 -11.21 11.80 -10.70
C ALA A 144 -11.40 13.02 -11.61
N TRP A 145 -12.64 13.34 -11.93
CA TRP A 145 -12.99 14.48 -12.79
C TRP A 145 -12.97 15.80 -11.99
N SER A 146 -12.02 16.66 -12.31
CA SER A 146 -11.88 17.96 -11.66
C SER A 146 -12.98 18.93 -12.08
N LYS A 147 -13.74 19.43 -11.09
CA LYS A 147 -14.77 20.45 -11.27
C LYS A 147 -14.26 21.74 -11.92
N LYS A 148 -13.01 22.13 -11.61
CA LYS A 148 -12.43 23.40 -12.08
C LYS A 148 -11.72 23.26 -13.42
N LYS A 149 -11.06 22.13 -13.65
CA LYS A 149 -10.21 21.92 -14.83
C LYS A 149 -10.91 21.17 -15.97
N GLU A 150 -12.05 20.52 -15.65
CA GLU A 150 -12.83 19.71 -16.60
C GLU A 150 -11.97 18.67 -17.29
N LYS A 151 -11.13 17.99 -16.50
CA LYS A 151 -10.22 16.91 -16.91
C LYS A 151 -10.22 15.80 -15.87
N TRP A 152 -9.90 14.60 -16.33
CA TRP A 152 -9.57 13.46 -15.50
C TRP A 152 -8.15 13.59 -14.94
N TYR A 153 -7.99 13.27 -13.67
CA TYR A 153 -6.72 13.26 -12.95
C TYR A 153 -6.50 11.86 -12.39
N ASP A 154 -5.45 11.19 -12.87
CA ASP A 154 -5.07 9.86 -12.41
C ASP A 154 -4.47 9.89 -11.02
N ARG A 155 -4.76 8.84 -10.27
CA ARG A 155 -4.19 8.56 -8.96
C ARG A 155 -4.30 7.08 -8.65
N THR A 156 -3.50 6.63 -7.69
CA THR A 156 -3.62 5.31 -7.11
C THR A 156 -4.23 5.44 -5.72
N LEU A 157 -5.06 4.50 -5.33
CA LEU A 157 -5.61 4.35 -3.99
C LEU A 157 -5.11 3.03 -3.41
N VAL A 158 -4.82 3.01 -2.10
CA VAL A 158 -4.54 1.79 -1.34
C VAL A 158 -5.45 1.78 -0.12
N PHE A 159 -6.32 0.78 -0.04
CA PHE A 159 -7.17 0.52 1.12
C PHE A 159 -6.38 -0.35 2.09
N ARG A 160 -6.09 0.15 3.30
CA ARG A 160 -5.14 -0.48 4.21
C ARG A 160 -5.76 -1.59 5.05
N ALA A 161 -5.32 -2.83 4.83
CA ALA A 161 -5.76 -3.98 5.62
C ALA A 161 -5.34 -3.88 7.10
N ALA A 162 -4.21 -3.23 7.40
CA ALA A 162 -3.72 -3.02 8.76
C ALA A 162 -4.70 -2.23 9.66
N SER A 163 -5.59 -1.43 9.06
CA SER A 163 -6.64 -0.72 9.81
C SER A 163 -7.83 -1.60 10.18
N LEU A 164 -7.93 -2.82 9.64
CA LEU A 164 -8.95 -3.78 10.05
C LEU A 164 -8.61 -4.39 11.41
N PRO A 165 -9.63 -4.59 12.28
CA PRO A 165 -9.41 -5.41 13.46
C PRO A 165 -9.10 -6.86 13.05
N GLN A 166 -8.15 -7.51 13.73
CA GLN A 166 -7.74 -8.88 13.41
C GLN A 166 -8.92 -9.86 13.36
N GLU A 167 -9.93 -9.63 14.20
CA GLU A 167 -11.15 -10.43 14.25
C GLU A 167 -11.99 -10.35 12.98
N ALA A 168 -11.79 -9.32 12.15
CA ALA A 168 -12.44 -9.20 10.85
C ALA A 168 -11.93 -10.23 9.84
N ILE A 169 -10.72 -10.75 10.03
CA ILE A 169 -10.11 -11.69 9.11
C ILE A 169 -10.60 -13.10 9.41
N HIS A 170 -10.84 -13.90 8.36
CA HIS A 170 -11.14 -15.32 8.53
C HIS A 170 -9.91 -16.06 9.06
N ASP A 171 -10.10 -16.90 10.07
CA ASP A 171 -9.02 -17.70 10.67
C ASP A 171 -8.22 -18.51 9.64
N SER A 172 -8.88 -18.96 8.58
CA SER A 172 -8.25 -19.72 7.48
C SER A 172 -7.33 -18.87 6.59
N ALA A 173 -7.39 -17.55 6.72
CA ALA A 173 -6.56 -16.62 5.94
C ALA A 173 -5.33 -16.13 6.71
N LEU A 174 -5.21 -16.49 7.98
CA LEU A 174 -4.08 -16.13 8.83
C LEU A 174 -3.15 -17.32 9.04
N THR A 175 -1.84 -17.09 8.94
CA THR A 175 -0.83 -18.05 9.40
C THR A 175 -0.64 -17.85 10.89
N LYS A 176 -1.31 -18.68 11.72
CA LYS A 176 -1.22 -18.57 13.17
C LYS A 176 0.06 -19.20 13.70
N ALA A 177 0.59 -18.65 14.78
CA ALA A 177 1.76 -19.21 15.50
C ALA A 177 1.59 -20.69 15.85
N GLU A 178 0.39 -21.10 16.26
CA GLU A 178 0.06 -22.50 16.60
C GLU A 178 0.09 -23.48 15.41
N ASP A 179 -0.14 -22.97 14.21
CA ASP A 179 -0.15 -23.77 12.96
C ASP A 179 1.26 -24.09 12.48
N LEU A 180 2.25 -23.29 12.84
CA LEU A 180 3.64 -23.48 12.47
C LEU A 180 4.28 -24.69 13.15
N LYS A 181 3.72 -25.16 14.28
CA LYS A 181 4.17 -26.35 15.04
C LYS A 181 5.67 -26.34 15.34
N LEU A 182 6.21 -25.16 15.64
CA LEU A 182 7.61 -25.00 16.01
C LEU A 182 7.89 -25.68 17.35
N GLU A 183 9.03 -26.34 17.47
CA GLU A 183 9.53 -26.86 18.73
C GLU A 183 10.05 -25.71 19.62
N ASP A 184 10.07 -25.94 20.94
CA ASP A 184 10.73 -25.00 21.86
C ASP A 184 12.17 -24.73 21.44
N GLY A 185 12.56 -23.46 21.44
CA GLY A 185 13.91 -23.08 21.00
C GLY A 185 14.00 -21.62 20.58
N PHE A 186 15.17 -21.29 20.05
CA PHE A 186 15.47 -19.98 19.48
C PHE A 186 15.47 -20.05 17.97
N TYR A 187 14.93 -19.02 17.36
CA TYR A 187 14.76 -18.88 15.91
C TYR A 187 15.09 -17.45 15.48
N GLN A 188 15.21 -17.27 14.20
CA GLN A 188 15.24 -15.97 13.52
C GLN A 188 14.09 -15.92 12.53
N VAL A 189 13.55 -14.72 12.29
CA VAL A 189 12.46 -14.46 11.35
C VAL A 189 12.65 -13.09 10.72
N ASP A 190 12.47 -12.98 9.42
CA ASP A 190 12.46 -11.68 8.77
C ASP A 190 11.25 -10.88 9.23
N VAL A 191 11.49 -9.61 9.57
CA VAL A 191 10.46 -8.67 10.02
C VAL A 191 10.64 -7.34 9.32
N VAL A 192 9.54 -6.76 8.88
CA VAL A 192 9.48 -5.42 8.30
C VAL A 192 8.64 -4.52 9.20
N LEU A 193 9.12 -3.29 9.44
CA LEU A 193 8.36 -2.22 10.09
C LEU A 193 7.96 -1.21 9.02
N GLU A 194 6.67 -0.94 8.90
CA GLU A 194 6.12 0.05 7.99
C GLU A 194 5.38 1.14 8.74
N GLY A 195 5.21 2.31 8.10
CA GLY A 195 4.48 3.43 8.69
C GLY A 195 5.36 4.57 9.21
N GLY A 196 4.73 5.49 9.94
CA GLY A 196 5.37 6.71 10.42
C GLY A 196 5.90 7.59 9.27
N SER A 197 7.15 8.04 9.37
CA SER A 197 7.81 8.85 8.32
C SER A 197 8.65 8.02 7.34
N GLY A 198 8.64 6.68 7.46
CA GLY A 198 9.48 5.77 6.69
C GLY A 198 10.99 5.82 7.01
N LYS A 199 11.39 6.53 8.06
CA LYS A 199 12.82 6.68 8.47
C LYS A 199 13.24 5.70 9.55
N THR A 200 12.28 5.25 10.35
CA THR A 200 12.50 4.28 11.42
C THR A 200 12.41 2.88 10.84
N THR A 201 13.34 2.03 11.23
CA THR A 201 13.38 0.61 10.84
C THR A 201 13.57 -0.24 12.11
N VAL A 202 13.40 -1.53 11.97
CA VAL A 202 13.79 -2.52 12.98
C VAL A 202 14.89 -3.42 12.42
N GLU A 203 15.65 -4.07 13.31
CA GLU A 203 16.62 -5.08 12.88
C GLU A 203 15.90 -6.30 12.33
N SER A 204 16.34 -6.78 11.17
CA SER A 204 15.86 -7.99 10.52
C SER A 204 17.08 -8.83 10.06
N PRO A 205 17.07 -10.15 10.27
CA PRO A 205 16.03 -10.93 10.95
C PRO A 205 15.94 -10.62 12.46
N ALA A 206 14.73 -10.67 13.01
CA ALA A 206 14.46 -10.56 14.43
C ALA A 206 14.70 -11.89 15.13
N LYS A 207 15.18 -11.84 16.39
CA LYS A 207 15.26 -13.03 17.25
C LYS A 207 13.89 -13.40 17.75
N MET A 208 13.61 -14.69 17.76
CA MET A 208 12.33 -15.24 18.16
C MET A 208 12.55 -16.42 19.11
N GLN A 209 11.81 -16.48 20.20
CA GLN A 209 11.80 -17.59 21.16
C GLN A 209 10.45 -18.30 21.12
N VAL A 210 10.51 -19.62 21.05
CA VAL A 210 9.33 -20.49 21.22
C VAL A 210 9.47 -21.20 22.54
N GLU A 211 8.46 -21.07 23.42
CA GLU A 211 8.38 -21.71 24.72
C GLU A 211 6.92 -22.10 25.01
N ASP A 212 6.68 -23.39 25.27
CA ASP A 212 5.35 -23.95 25.51
C ASP A 212 4.33 -23.57 24.41
N GLY A 213 4.77 -23.53 23.15
CA GLY A 213 3.94 -23.18 21.99
C GLY A 213 3.63 -21.69 21.86
N LYS A 214 4.18 -20.83 22.72
CA LYS A 214 4.08 -19.38 22.60
C LYS A 214 5.30 -18.82 21.91
N ILE A 215 5.09 -17.85 21.05
CA ILE A 215 6.15 -17.18 20.30
C ILE A 215 6.31 -15.75 20.83
N THR A 216 7.55 -15.39 21.13
CA THR A 216 7.95 -14.03 21.51
C THR A 216 9.05 -13.57 20.54
N ALA A 217 8.91 -12.40 19.93
CA ALA A 217 9.94 -11.79 19.10
C ALA A 217 10.59 -10.60 19.80
N GLN A 218 11.89 -10.44 19.56
CA GLN A 218 12.67 -9.29 20.03
C GLN A 218 12.78 -8.26 18.91
N ILE A 219 12.10 -7.12 19.08
CA ILE A 219 12.05 -6.02 18.11
C ILE A 219 13.04 -4.95 18.53
N ILE A 220 14.07 -4.72 17.72
CA ILE A 220 15.12 -3.73 17.97
C ILE A 220 14.94 -2.60 16.97
N PHE A 221 14.51 -1.43 17.46
CA PHE A 221 14.37 -0.24 16.62
C PHE A 221 15.74 0.31 16.17
N SER A 222 15.76 1.07 15.08
CA SER A 222 16.96 1.80 14.64
C SER A 222 17.28 3.04 15.50
N SER A 223 16.58 3.23 16.62
CA SER A 223 16.69 4.41 17.48
C SER A 223 16.55 4.02 18.96
N PRO A 224 17.30 4.69 19.89
CA PRO A 224 17.20 4.47 21.33
C PRO A 224 16.08 5.28 22.00
N TYR A 225 15.20 5.94 21.25
CA TYR A 225 14.27 6.94 21.77
C TYR A 225 12.82 6.46 21.79
N TYR A 226 12.57 5.16 21.71
CA TYR A 226 11.23 4.59 21.90
C TYR A 226 11.12 4.09 23.34
N ASP A 227 10.14 4.60 24.09
CA ASP A 227 9.98 4.30 25.52
C ASP A 227 8.86 3.33 25.81
N TYR A 228 7.96 3.06 24.86
CA TYR A 228 7.04 1.93 24.87
C TYR A 228 6.51 1.59 23.48
N MET A 229 5.97 0.38 23.37
CA MET A 229 5.20 -0.10 22.21
C MET A 229 3.87 -0.66 22.70
N ILE A 230 2.80 -0.45 21.95
CA ILE A 230 1.48 -1.04 22.18
C ILE A 230 1.23 -2.06 21.07
N VAL A 231 0.88 -3.28 21.47
CA VAL A 231 0.48 -4.38 20.58
C VAL A 231 -0.78 -4.99 21.19
N ASP A 232 -1.85 -5.13 20.44
CA ASP A 232 -3.15 -5.65 20.92
C ASP A 232 -3.60 -4.98 22.23
N GLU A 233 -3.58 -3.63 22.26
CA GLU A 233 -3.92 -2.81 23.44
C GLU A 233 -3.01 -3.01 24.67
N VAL A 234 -2.01 -3.87 24.62
CA VAL A 234 -1.06 -4.13 25.69
C VAL A 234 0.21 -3.30 25.50
N LYS A 235 0.59 -2.57 26.56
CA LYS A 235 1.81 -1.75 26.57
C LYS A 235 3.02 -2.58 26.97
N TYR A 236 4.05 -2.57 26.10
CA TYR A 236 5.35 -3.19 26.32
C TYR A 236 6.40 -2.11 26.56
N LEU A 237 7.24 -2.29 27.58
CA LEU A 237 8.38 -1.41 27.86
C LEU A 237 9.66 -1.98 27.29
N PRO A 238 10.66 -1.15 26.98
CA PRO A 238 11.96 -1.65 26.52
C PRO A 238 12.57 -2.62 27.54
N VAL A 239 13.16 -3.71 27.06
CA VAL A 239 13.86 -4.71 27.88
C VAL A 239 15.34 -4.34 28.13
N ASN A 240 15.84 -3.30 27.47
CA ASN A 240 17.20 -2.80 27.62
C ASN A 240 17.22 -1.36 28.16
N THR A 241 18.36 -0.93 28.70
CA THR A 241 18.59 0.42 29.25
C THR A 241 19.65 1.19 28.46
N GLU A 242 20.37 0.53 27.58
CA GLU A 242 21.42 1.11 26.74
C GLU A 242 21.30 0.59 25.32
N GLY A 243 21.68 1.40 24.31
CA GLY A 243 21.57 1.05 22.92
C GLY A 243 20.18 1.37 22.33
N ASN A 244 19.87 0.80 21.18
CA ASN A 244 18.60 0.97 20.50
C ASN A 244 17.44 0.35 21.31
N SER A 245 16.29 1.02 21.31
CA SER A 245 15.10 0.52 22.03
C SER A 245 14.72 -0.87 21.57
N THR A 246 14.66 -1.80 22.53
CA THR A 246 14.42 -3.21 22.27
C THR A 246 13.18 -3.67 23.03
N PHE A 247 12.23 -4.28 22.35
CA PHE A 247 10.99 -4.77 22.91
C PHE A 247 10.87 -6.28 22.72
N GLU A 248 10.28 -6.96 23.70
CA GLU A 248 9.85 -8.35 23.56
C GLU A 248 8.34 -8.39 23.51
N ILE A 249 7.81 -8.83 22.36
CA ILE A 249 6.37 -8.85 22.10
C ILE A 249 5.90 -10.25 21.70
N PRO A 250 4.67 -10.65 22.02
CA PRO A 250 4.11 -11.89 21.52
C PRO A 250 3.85 -11.77 20.01
N VAL A 251 4.08 -12.87 19.28
CA VAL A 251 3.71 -12.99 17.87
C VAL A 251 2.67 -14.12 17.76
N THR A 252 1.46 -13.74 17.43
CA THR A 252 0.32 -14.66 17.32
C THR A 252 -0.01 -15.03 15.89
N VAL A 253 0.35 -14.14 14.93
CA VAL A 253 0.13 -14.32 13.49
C VAL A 253 1.37 -13.95 12.70
N PHE A 254 1.52 -14.57 11.53
CA PHE A 254 2.55 -14.34 10.54
C PHE A 254 1.89 -14.05 9.20
N ASP A 255 2.68 -13.53 8.26
CA ASP A 255 2.23 -13.20 6.90
C ASP A 255 1.04 -12.22 6.90
N TRP A 256 1.00 -11.36 7.92
CA TRP A 256 -0.03 -10.35 8.15
C TRP A 256 0.59 -9.09 8.77
N ASN A 257 0.04 -7.93 8.40
CA ASN A 257 0.45 -6.65 8.97
C ASN A 257 -0.20 -6.45 10.35
N ILE A 258 0.59 -6.60 11.40
CA ILE A 258 0.16 -6.41 12.79
C ILE A 258 0.26 -4.92 13.13
N ALA A 259 -0.87 -4.29 13.44
CA ALA A 259 -0.87 -2.90 13.87
C ALA A 259 -0.18 -2.75 15.24
N VAL A 260 0.72 -1.80 15.33
CA VAL A 260 1.43 -1.46 16.59
C VAL A 260 1.56 0.06 16.69
N THR A 261 1.51 0.59 17.92
CA THR A 261 1.80 2.01 18.19
C THR A 261 3.07 2.09 19.00
N ALA A 262 4.03 2.94 18.61
CA ALA A 262 5.26 3.15 19.40
C ALA A 262 5.42 4.63 19.76
N ASP A 263 5.66 4.92 21.04
CA ASP A 263 5.91 6.29 21.52
C ASP A 263 7.38 6.63 21.42
N THR A 264 7.68 7.80 20.84
CA THR A 264 9.05 8.30 20.74
C THR A 264 9.24 9.57 21.56
N VAL A 265 10.32 9.58 22.33
CA VAL A 265 10.78 10.73 23.11
C VAL A 265 11.91 11.51 22.43
N ALA A 266 12.19 11.23 21.14
CA ALA A 266 13.22 11.94 20.37
C ALA A 266 12.87 13.42 20.12
N MET A 267 11.59 13.79 20.25
CA MET A 267 11.11 15.16 20.10
C MET A 267 10.91 15.84 21.46
N SER A 268 10.58 17.14 21.44
CA SER A 268 10.36 17.93 22.67
C SER A 268 9.17 17.48 23.52
N ALA A 269 8.30 16.65 22.99
CA ALA A 269 7.19 15.98 23.68
C ALA A 269 7.10 14.53 23.18
N PRO A 270 6.65 13.58 24.04
CA PRO A 270 6.35 12.23 23.62
C PRO A 270 5.34 12.24 22.46
N HIS A 271 5.49 11.33 21.53
CA HIS A 271 4.67 11.25 20.33
C HIS A 271 4.45 9.81 19.92
N GLU A 272 3.22 9.35 20.03
CA GLU A 272 2.78 8.05 19.52
C GLU A 272 2.74 8.07 18.00
N ILE A 273 3.29 7.04 17.39
CA ILE A 273 3.34 6.84 15.94
C ILE A 273 2.81 5.44 15.65
N ASP A 274 1.88 5.38 14.70
CA ASP A 274 1.33 4.12 14.24
C ASP A 274 2.25 3.49 13.20
N TYR A 275 2.49 2.19 13.38
CA TYR A 275 3.31 1.33 12.54
C TYR A 275 2.59 0.01 12.32
N THR A 276 3.10 -0.77 11.38
CA THR A 276 2.79 -2.19 11.25
C THR A 276 4.06 -3.02 11.32
N LEU A 277 3.95 -4.23 11.87
CA LEU A 277 4.98 -5.25 11.84
C LEU A 277 4.51 -6.42 10.99
N HIS A 278 5.31 -6.82 10.02
CA HIS A 278 5.08 -7.99 9.19
C HIS A 278 6.18 -9.02 9.43
N PHE A 279 5.80 -10.23 9.87
CA PHE A 279 6.71 -11.36 10.08
C PHE A 279 6.52 -12.38 8.96
N ASP A 280 7.57 -12.68 8.19
CA ASP A 280 7.54 -13.65 7.10
C ASP A 280 7.72 -15.08 7.63
N SER A 281 6.65 -15.88 7.65
CA SER A 281 6.71 -17.26 8.14
C SER A 281 7.66 -18.15 7.34
N SER A 282 7.89 -17.82 6.07
CA SER A 282 8.77 -18.60 5.19
C SER A 282 10.26 -18.40 5.48
N SER A 283 10.61 -17.34 6.21
CA SER A 283 11.98 -16.99 6.60
C SER A 283 12.42 -17.60 7.92
N ILE A 284 11.52 -18.29 8.64
CA ILE A 284 11.82 -18.82 9.97
C ILE A 284 12.95 -19.83 9.92
N GLU A 285 14.05 -19.52 10.60
CA GLU A 285 15.23 -20.39 10.73
C GLU A 285 15.52 -20.69 12.20
N LYS A 286 15.73 -21.97 12.54
CA LYS A 286 16.13 -22.38 13.89
C LYS A 286 17.59 -22.04 14.14
N GLU A 287 17.90 -21.36 15.24
CA GLU A 287 19.29 -21.11 15.63
C GLU A 287 19.96 -22.44 16.04
N GLU A 288 21.06 -22.78 15.38
CA GLU A 288 21.89 -23.90 15.80
C GLU A 288 22.70 -23.51 17.05
N LYS A 289 22.72 -24.40 18.04
CA LYS A 289 23.46 -24.20 19.30
C LYS A 289 24.96 -24.34 19.11
#